data_ef2177f575dd91560337d91080a13e63
#
_entry.id   ef2177f575dd91560337d91080a13e63
#
_cell.length_a   1.000
_cell.length_b   1.000
_cell.length_c   1.000
_cell.angle_alpha   90.00
_cell.angle_beta   90.00
_cell.angle_gamma   90.00
#
_symmetry.space_group_name_H-M   'P 1'
#
loop_
_entity.id
_entity.type
_entity.pdbx_description
1 polymer ?
#
loop_
_entity_poly.entity_id
_entity_poly.type
_entity_poly.pdbx_seq_one_letter_code
_entity_poly.pdbx_strand_id
1 'polypeptide(L)'
;MLERMNRRNFLELGVAASAAGLIPRGLAAQTTAVAQRAAQASADASATPIQITNLYDNVYLLQGAGGNMVLQTGPDGNVLIDSSFAPAVPRIREVIGTLSKNAAAGPGILINTHWHSDHTGGNEGLHSAGFTIFAQQNTRTRLSTAQTLKMFHVNTPASPPGAWPAITFENALHLWRNGDSLDMVHFDPAHTDTDIYIHIHKANVLHIGDVWFNGFYPFIDEGTGGSIGGVIRAVETALALADTSTKIIPGHGPLGSKAGLQKFHGMLSAVRDKVAAFKAGGATEEEAIAKKPTAEFDAVMGTGMMSPDNFAGLVYRTL
;
A
#
# COMPACT_ATOMS: atom_id res chain seq x y z
N MET A 1 -32.37 4.19 28.83
CA MET A 1 -31.74 2.89 29.14
C MET A 1 -30.96 2.49 27.90
N LEU A 2 -29.71 2.96 27.81
CA LEU A 2 -28.82 2.72 26.66
C LEU A 2 -27.76 1.70 27.12
N GLU A 3 -27.89 0.47 26.65
CA GLU A 3 -26.92 -0.59 26.91
C GLU A 3 -25.61 -0.27 26.21
N ARG A 4 -24.53 -0.26 26.97
CA ARG A 4 -23.15 -0.14 26.48
C ARG A 4 -22.77 -1.43 25.74
N MET A 5 -22.61 -1.36 24.44
CA MET A 5 -22.03 -2.45 23.67
C MET A 5 -20.59 -2.69 24.13
N ASN A 6 -20.32 -3.92 24.55
CA ASN A 6 -19.03 -4.35 25.09
C ASN A 6 -18.05 -4.69 23.97
N ARG A 7 -16.79 -4.23 24.08
CA ARG A 7 -15.69 -4.39 23.12
C ARG A 7 -15.33 -5.84 22.75
N ARG A 8 -15.95 -6.84 23.36
CA ARG A 8 -15.72 -8.26 23.09
C ARG A 8 -16.48 -8.84 21.90
N ASN A 9 -17.52 -8.17 21.38
CA ASN A 9 -18.37 -8.71 20.31
C ASN A 9 -17.89 -8.36 18.88
N PHE A 10 -16.71 -7.77 18.73
CA PHE A 10 -16.16 -7.40 17.44
C PHE A 10 -15.34 -8.53 16.75
N LEU A 11 -15.13 -9.65 17.45
CA LEU A 11 -14.30 -10.78 16.98
C LEU A 11 -15.11 -11.99 16.49
N GLU A 12 -16.44 -11.94 16.50
CA GLU A 12 -17.31 -13.09 16.14
C GLU A 12 -18.18 -12.86 14.88
N LEU A 13 -17.78 -11.99 13.96
CA LEU A 13 -18.45 -11.98 12.65
C LEU A 13 -17.85 -13.05 11.76
N GLY A 14 -18.52 -14.18 11.84
CA GLY A 14 -18.23 -15.41 11.17
C GLY A 14 -18.03 -15.27 9.67
N VAL A 15 -17.11 -16.07 9.19
CA VAL A 15 -16.97 -16.48 7.79
C VAL A 15 -18.30 -17.13 7.36
N ALA A 16 -19.19 -16.36 6.74
CA ALA A 16 -20.31 -16.93 6.01
C ALA A 16 -19.80 -17.33 4.62
N ALA A 17 -19.43 -18.59 4.49
CA ALA A 17 -19.21 -19.24 3.22
C ALA A 17 -20.53 -19.38 2.47
N SER A 18 -20.72 -18.67 1.36
CA SER A 18 -21.74 -19.05 0.38
C SER A 18 -21.38 -18.49 -1.01
N ALA A 19 -21.21 -19.41 -1.89
CA ALA A 19 -21.29 -19.47 -3.33
C ALA A 19 -20.04 -20.13 -3.94
N ALA A 20 -20.17 -21.45 -4.17
CA ALA A 20 -19.15 -22.30 -4.79
C ALA A 20 -19.06 -22.01 -6.28
N GLY A 21 -18.12 -21.16 -6.70
CA GLY A 21 -17.41 -21.36 -7.94
C GLY A 21 -16.25 -22.32 -7.66
N LEU A 22 -15.97 -23.26 -8.55
CA LEU A 22 -14.92 -24.28 -8.40
C LEU A 22 -13.51 -23.61 -8.36
N ILE A 23 -13.11 -23.11 -7.19
CA ILE A 23 -11.73 -22.70 -6.96
C ILE A 23 -10.95 -23.95 -6.60
N PRO A 24 -9.79 -24.22 -7.23
CA PRO A 24 -8.93 -25.33 -6.84
C PRO A 24 -8.64 -25.27 -5.34
N ARG A 25 -8.85 -26.39 -4.62
CA ARG A 25 -8.72 -26.43 -3.15
C ARG A 25 -7.38 -25.88 -2.63
N GLY A 26 -6.30 -25.99 -3.40
CA GLY A 26 -4.99 -25.43 -3.06
C GLY A 26 -4.95 -23.89 -3.08
N LEU A 27 -5.61 -23.24 -4.04
CA LEU A 27 -5.64 -21.78 -4.17
C LEU A 27 -6.48 -21.13 -3.06
N ALA A 28 -7.64 -21.74 -2.74
CA ALA A 28 -8.51 -21.28 -1.65
C ALA A 28 -7.81 -21.36 -0.27
N ALA A 29 -7.00 -22.40 -0.02
CA ALA A 29 -6.23 -22.52 1.22
C ALA A 29 -5.12 -21.45 1.32
N GLN A 30 -4.48 -21.09 0.21
CA GLN A 30 -3.44 -20.06 0.18
C GLN A 30 -4.01 -18.65 0.39
N THR A 31 -5.15 -18.31 -0.21
CA THR A 31 -5.81 -17.02 -0.03
C THR A 31 -6.29 -16.82 1.42
N THR A 32 -6.78 -17.87 2.06
CA THR A 32 -7.12 -17.84 3.50
C THR A 32 -5.89 -17.59 4.37
N ALA A 33 -4.76 -18.21 4.06
CA ALA A 33 -3.50 -18.03 4.80
C ALA A 33 -2.97 -16.58 4.67
N VAL A 34 -3.13 -15.95 3.50
CA VAL A 34 -2.74 -14.55 3.29
C VAL A 34 -3.61 -13.60 4.10
N ALA A 35 -4.94 -13.78 4.08
CA ALA A 35 -5.85 -12.98 4.89
C ALA A 35 -5.55 -13.11 6.39
N GLN A 36 -5.22 -14.32 6.86
CA GLN A 36 -4.84 -14.55 8.25
C GLN A 36 -3.53 -13.85 8.62
N ARG A 37 -2.52 -13.86 7.74
CA ARG A 37 -1.24 -13.15 7.97
C ARG A 37 -1.46 -11.64 8.05
N ALA A 38 -2.28 -11.04 7.20
CA ALA A 38 -2.61 -9.63 7.24
C ALA A 38 -3.34 -9.26 8.55
N ALA A 39 -4.29 -10.07 8.99
CA ALA A 39 -4.97 -9.88 10.27
C ALA A 39 -4.00 -10.00 11.46
N GLN A 40 -3.08 -10.96 11.45
CA GLN A 40 -2.05 -11.11 12.48
C GLN A 40 -1.09 -9.91 12.50
N ALA A 41 -0.61 -9.45 11.33
CA ALA A 41 0.24 -8.27 11.24
C ALA A 41 -0.45 -7.02 11.82
N SER A 42 -1.76 -6.85 11.56
CA SER A 42 -2.55 -5.78 12.17
C SER A 42 -2.66 -5.94 13.70
N ALA A 43 -2.88 -7.15 14.21
CA ALA A 43 -2.96 -7.40 15.65
C ALA A 43 -1.62 -7.12 16.36
N ASP A 44 -0.52 -7.47 15.72
CA ASP A 44 0.84 -7.32 16.26
C ASP A 44 1.41 -5.88 16.10
N ALA A 45 0.71 -5.02 15.36
CA ALA A 45 1.23 -3.70 14.98
C ALA A 45 1.56 -2.80 16.18
N SER A 46 0.87 -2.94 17.30
CA SER A 46 1.16 -2.19 18.53
C SER A 46 2.50 -2.59 19.17
N ALA A 47 2.91 -3.85 19.00
CA ALA A 47 4.16 -4.39 19.56
C ALA A 47 5.34 -4.29 18.58
N THR A 48 5.07 -4.15 17.28
CA THR A 48 6.11 -4.10 16.25
C THR A 48 6.93 -2.80 16.36
N PRO A 49 8.24 -2.86 16.54
CA PRO A 49 9.10 -1.68 16.57
C PRO A 49 9.05 -0.95 15.21
N ILE A 50 9.12 0.38 15.25
CA ILE A 50 9.32 1.19 14.05
C ILE A 50 10.81 1.44 13.88
N GLN A 51 11.39 0.95 12.79
CA GLN A 51 12.74 1.25 12.37
C GLN A 51 12.75 2.62 11.69
N ILE A 52 13.74 3.45 12.03
CA ILE A 52 13.87 4.82 11.53
C ILE A 52 15.15 4.91 10.71
N THR A 53 15.01 5.31 9.44
CA THR A 53 16.15 5.61 8.58
C THR A 53 16.08 7.08 8.17
N ASN A 54 17.11 7.86 8.47
CA ASN A 54 17.19 9.24 7.98
C ASN A 54 17.50 9.22 6.48
N LEU A 55 16.64 9.86 5.69
CA LEU A 55 16.79 9.97 4.24
C LEU A 55 17.49 11.27 3.84
N TYR A 56 17.12 12.37 4.48
CA TYR A 56 17.65 13.71 4.19
C TYR A 56 17.25 14.64 5.35
N ASP A 57 18.16 15.46 5.87
CA ASP A 57 17.90 16.43 6.94
C ASP A 57 16.76 16.04 7.92
N ASN A 58 15.55 16.47 7.59
CA ASN A 58 14.32 16.31 8.34
C ASN A 58 13.34 15.31 7.72
N VAL A 59 13.79 14.46 6.80
CA VAL A 59 12.96 13.43 6.12
C VAL A 59 13.42 12.03 6.55
N TYR A 60 12.48 11.22 7.02
CA TYR A 60 12.74 9.91 7.60
C TYR A 60 11.84 8.84 6.98
N LEU A 61 12.40 7.68 6.67
CA LEU A 61 11.65 6.46 6.39
C LEU A 61 11.33 5.78 7.71
N LEU A 62 10.08 5.42 7.91
CA LEU A 62 9.57 4.70 9.07
C LEU A 62 9.04 3.34 8.62
N GLN A 63 9.66 2.26 9.11
CA GLN A 63 9.30 0.88 8.74
C GLN A 63 8.85 0.12 9.99
N GLY A 64 7.65 -0.43 9.94
CA GLY A 64 7.05 -1.18 11.06
C GLY A 64 6.09 -2.25 10.55
N ALA A 65 4.98 -2.43 11.24
CA ALA A 65 3.87 -3.21 10.71
C ALA A 65 3.14 -2.41 9.62
N GLY A 66 2.62 -3.08 8.61
CA GLY A 66 1.95 -2.43 7.48
C GLY A 66 2.92 -1.82 6.47
N GLY A 67 2.43 -0.88 5.68
CA GLY A 67 3.20 -0.22 4.65
C GLY A 67 4.29 0.71 5.19
N ASN A 68 5.28 0.99 4.36
CA ASN A 68 6.32 1.96 4.63
C ASN A 68 5.71 3.37 4.76
N MET A 69 6.18 4.14 5.74
CA MET A 69 5.76 5.51 5.98
C MET A 69 6.94 6.46 5.78
N VAL A 70 6.67 7.71 5.38
CA VAL A 70 7.69 8.77 5.34
C VAL A 70 7.23 9.92 6.22
N LEU A 71 8.11 10.38 7.11
CA LEU A 71 7.90 11.55 7.95
C LEU A 71 8.84 12.68 7.52
N GLN A 72 8.28 13.85 7.20
CA GLN A 72 9.01 15.11 7.12
C GLN A 72 8.64 15.96 8.32
N THR A 73 9.63 16.41 9.09
CA THR A 73 9.44 17.33 10.23
C THR A 73 9.84 18.76 9.85
N GLY A 74 9.33 19.77 10.55
CA GLY A 74 9.78 21.14 10.32
C GLY A 74 8.87 22.21 10.95
N PRO A 75 9.21 23.50 10.75
CA PRO A 75 8.54 24.62 11.41
C PRO A 75 7.08 24.79 10.99
N ASP A 76 6.71 24.34 9.79
CA ASP A 76 5.33 24.45 9.30
C ASP A 76 4.44 23.30 9.82
N GLY A 77 4.98 22.37 10.60
CA GLY A 77 4.35 21.14 11.09
C GLY A 77 4.84 19.90 10.37
N ASN A 78 4.42 18.76 10.87
CA ASN A 78 4.82 17.47 10.34
C ASN A 78 4.02 17.08 9.08
N VAL A 79 4.67 16.43 8.12
CA VAL A 79 4.02 15.74 7.01
C VAL A 79 4.32 14.26 7.16
N LEU A 80 3.29 13.45 7.30
CA LEU A 80 3.39 11.99 7.35
C LEU A 80 2.76 11.41 6.08
N ILE A 81 3.44 10.51 5.40
CA ILE A 81 2.92 9.75 4.28
C ILE A 81 2.61 8.36 4.81
N ASP A 82 1.35 7.94 4.67
CA ASP A 82 0.73 6.73 5.20
C ASP A 82 0.72 6.63 6.74
N SER A 83 -0.10 5.71 7.25
CA SER A 83 -0.43 5.65 8.67
C SER A 83 -0.40 4.24 9.26
N SER A 84 0.05 3.24 8.49
CA SER A 84 0.08 1.86 8.93
C SER A 84 -1.30 1.35 9.43
N PHE A 85 -1.31 0.34 10.28
CA PHE A 85 -2.51 -0.17 10.94
C PHE A 85 -2.90 0.67 12.18
N ALA A 86 -4.19 0.68 12.53
CA ALA A 86 -4.69 1.42 13.68
C ALA A 86 -3.95 1.15 15.01
N PRO A 87 -3.59 -0.09 15.38
CA PRO A 87 -2.85 -0.36 16.61
C PRO A 87 -1.44 0.23 16.67
N ALA A 88 -0.84 0.64 15.53
CA ALA A 88 0.48 1.25 15.47
C ALA A 88 0.47 2.74 15.85
N VAL A 89 -0.68 3.41 15.87
CA VAL A 89 -0.80 4.87 16.08
C VAL A 89 -0.09 5.39 17.33
N PRO A 90 -0.19 4.76 18.52
CA PRO A 90 0.54 5.24 19.69
C PRO A 90 2.05 5.30 19.46
N ARG A 91 2.61 4.29 18.81
CA ARG A 91 4.05 4.21 18.51
C ARG A 91 4.46 5.19 17.39
N ILE A 92 3.62 5.37 16.38
CA ILE A 92 3.85 6.39 15.34
C ILE A 92 3.92 7.79 15.98
N ARG A 93 3.01 8.11 16.89
CA ARG A 93 3.01 9.38 17.63
C ARG A 93 4.23 9.57 18.50
N GLU A 94 4.70 8.52 19.17
CA GLU A 94 5.95 8.52 19.96
C GLU A 94 7.16 8.86 19.06
N VAL A 95 7.28 8.20 17.90
CA VAL A 95 8.36 8.47 16.93
C VAL A 95 8.28 9.90 16.41
N ILE A 96 7.09 10.39 16.04
CA ILE A 96 6.90 11.78 15.62
C ILE A 96 7.36 12.74 16.74
N GLY A 97 6.96 12.50 17.99
CA GLY A 97 7.36 13.32 19.14
C GLY A 97 8.87 13.34 19.36
N THR A 98 9.56 12.22 19.09
CA THR A 98 11.01 12.11 19.23
C THR A 98 11.76 12.86 18.11
N LEU A 99 11.25 12.78 16.86
CA LEU A 99 11.91 13.37 15.70
C LEU A 99 11.55 14.83 15.46
N SER A 100 10.36 15.26 15.89
CA SER A 100 9.90 16.65 15.74
C SER A 100 10.48 17.51 16.87
N LYS A 101 11.50 18.29 16.55
CA LYS A 101 12.16 19.19 17.52
C LYS A 101 11.32 20.42 17.89
N ASN A 102 10.16 20.62 17.24
CA ASN A 102 9.34 21.80 17.39
C ASN A 102 7.89 21.42 17.74
N ALA A 103 7.63 21.25 19.05
CA ALA A 103 6.30 20.93 19.57
C ALA A 103 5.24 22.03 19.30
N ALA A 104 5.67 23.23 18.88
CA ALA A 104 4.80 24.33 18.46
C ALA A 104 4.51 24.34 16.96
N ALA A 105 5.03 23.37 16.20
CA ALA A 105 4.70 23.22 14.78
C ALA A 105 3.19 23.03 14.62
N GLY A 106 2.60 23.74 13.65
CA GLY A 106 1.17 23.70 13.35
C GLY A 106 0.60 22.31 13.11
N PRO A 107 -0.67 22.20 12.77
CA PRO A 107 -1.32 20.89 12.56
C PRO A 107 -0.59 20.06 11.53
N GLY A 108 -0.48 18.75 11.80
CA GLY A 108 0.16 17.81 10.91
C GLY A 108 -0.67 17.58 9.64
N ILE A 109 0.00 17.17 8.58
CA ILE A 109 -0.61 16.67 7.35
C ILE A 109 -0.33 15.18 7.25
N LEU A 110 -1.37 14.39 6.99
CA LEU A 110 -1.28 12.98 6.65
C LEU A 110 -1.66 12.81 5.18
N ILE A 111 -0.82 12.18 4.39
CA ILE A 111 -1.06 11.90 2.98
C ILE A 111 -1.17 10.39 2.82
N ASN A 112 -2.26 9.88 2.22
CA ASN A 112 -2.36 8.46 1.92
C ASN A 112 -1.97 8.18 0.47
N THR A 113 -1.10 7.18 0.27
CA THR A 113 -0.68 6.73 -1.06
C THR A 113 -1.81 6.03 -1.81
N HIS A 114 -2.62 5.24 -1.10
CA HIS A 114 -3.81 4.55 -1.59
C HIS A 114 -4.72 4.15 -0.42
N TRP A 115 -5.80 3.39 -0.68
CA TRP A 115 -6.88 3.18 0.29
C TRP A 115 -6.69 1.97 1.24
N HIS A 116 -5.74 1.05 1.02
CA HIS A 116 -5.63 -0.18 1.82
C HIS A 116 -5.34 0.09 3.30
N SER A 117 -5.83 -0.81 4.14
CA SER A 117 -5.88 -0.62 5.59
C SER A 117 -4.51 -0.60 6.28
N ASP A 118 -3.50 -1.19 5.70
CA ASP A 118 -2.12 -1.16 6.19
C ASP A 118 -1.37 0.14 5.81
N HIS A 119 -2.03 1.04 5.08
CA HIS A 119 -1.59 2.41 4.76
C HIS A 119 -2.52 3.46 5.37
N THR A 120 -3.79 3.13 5.63
CA THR A 120 -4.81 4.08 6.10
C THR A 120 -5.39 3.75 7.48
N GLY A 121 -5.04 2.61 8.06
CA GLY A 121 -5.62 2.15 9.31
C GLY A 121 -5.41 3.10 10.49
N GLY A 122 -4.31 3.82 10.51
CA GLY A 122 -4.01 4.83 11.53
C GLY A 122 -4.70 6.18 11.34
N ASN A 123 -5.42 6.39 10.22
CA ASN A 123 -6.01 7.68 9.85
C ASN A 123 -6.85 8.31 10.97
N GLU A 124 -7.82 7.58 11.52
CA GLU A 124 -8.71 8.10 12.56
C GLU A 124 -7.95 8.54 13.82
N GLY A 125 -6.98 7.72 14.25
CA GLY A 125 -6.17 8.02 15.43
C GLY A 125 -5.24 9.22 15.24
N LEU A 126 -4.68 9.39 14.04
CA LEU A 126 -3.85 10.55 13.68
C LEU A 126 -4.70 11.80 13.45
N HIS A 127 -5.89 11.68 12.82
CA HIS A 127 -6.84 12.78 12.73
C HIS A 127 -7.23 13.30 14.11
N SER A 128 -7.55 12.41 15.05
CA SER A 128 -7.84 12.75 16.45
C SER A 128 -6.64 13.41 17.16
N ALA A 129 -5.43 13.17 16.67
CA ALA A 129 -4.21 13.82 17.15
C ALA A 129 -3.87 15.15 16.42
N GLY A 130 -4.78 15.65 15.57
CA GLY A 130 -4.68 16.95 14.90
C GLY A 130 -4.12 16.92 13.47
N PHE A 131 -3.98 15.74 12.85
CA PHE A 131 -3.58 15.63 11.45
C PHE A 131 -4.77 15.87 10.52
N THR A 132 -4.54 16.66 9.45
CA THR A 132 -5.47 16.80 8.33
C THR A 132 -5.09 15.77 7.26
N ILE A 133 -6.06 14.94 6.83
CA ILE A 133 -5.83 13.85 5.88
C ILE A 133 -6.03 14.35 4.45
N PHE A 134 -5.04 14.10 3.60
CA PHE A 134 -5.01 14.39 2.16
C PHE A 134 -4.93 13.07 1.39
N ALA A 135 -5.66 12.94 0.29
CA ALA A 135 -5.54 11.79 -0.60
C ALA A 135 -6.15 12.08 -1.98
N GLN A 136 -5.93 11.18 -2.91
CA GLN A 136 -6.69 11.13 -4.15
C GLN A 136 -8.19 10.90 -3.86
N GLN A 137 -9.09 11.46 -4.66
CA GLN A 137 -10.53 11.47 -4.39
C GLN A 137 -11.15 10.07 -4.24
N ASN A 138 -10.70 9.10 -5.05
CA ASN A 138 -11.19 7.73 -4.94
C ASN A 138 -10.84 7.11 -3.58
N THR A 139 -9.71 7.47 -2.97
CA THR A 139 -9.36 7.02 -1.60
C THR A 139 -10.47 7.37 -0.61
N ARG A 140 -11.00 8.60 -0.66
CA ARG A 140 -12.14 8.98 0.18
C ARG A 140 -13.38 8.15 -0.11
N THR A 141 -13.69 7.92 -1.39
CA THR A 141 -14.82 7.09 -1.80
C THR A 141 -14.67 5.67 -1.28
N ARG A 142 -13.48 5.06 -1.42
CA ARG A 142 -13.18 3.70 -0.95
C ARG A 142 -13.30 3.59 0.58
N LEU A 143 -12.73 4.54 1.32
CA LEU A 143 -12.80 4.54 2.78
C LEU A 143 -14.21 4.81 3.33
N SER A 144 -15.04 5.57 2.63
CA SER A 144 -16.40 5.91 3.07
C SER A 144 -17.46 4.87 2.71
N THR A 145 -17.09 3.81 1.99
CA THR A 145 -18.00 2.74 1.56
C THR A 145 -17.43 1.37 1.88
N ALA A 146 -18.29 0.36 2.00
CA ALA A 146 -17.83 -1.02 2.17
C ALA A 146 -17.11 -1.50 0.89
N GLN A 147 -16.01 -2.22 1.07
CA GLN A 147 -15.17 -2.74 0.00
C GLN A 147 -15.05 -4.27 0.09
N THR A 148 -14.72 -4.91 -1.01
CA THR A 148 -14.41 -6.34 -1.07
C THR A 148 -13.04 -6.55 -1.70
N LEU A 149 -12.10 -7.08 -0.93
CA LEU A 149 -10.82 -7.57 -1.46
C LEU A 149 -11.08 -8.94 -2.11
N LYS A 150 -11.34 -8.92 -3.43
CA LYS A 150 -11.82 -10.11 -4.19
C LYS A 150 -10.91 -11.31 -4.02
N MET A 151 -9.60 -11.12 -4.18
CA MET A 151 -8.63 -12.20 -4.09
C MET A 151 -8.64 -12.91 -2.73
N PHE A 152 -8.90 -12.18 -1.66
CA PHE A 152 -8.88 -12.71 -0.30
C PHE A 152 -10.27 -13.09 0.23
N HIS A 153 -11.33 -12.81 -0.53
CA HIS A 153 -12.73 -12.97 -0.12
C HIS A 153 -13.04 -12.24 1.21
N VAL A 154 -12.40 -11.07 1.41
CA VAL A 154 -12.56 -10.27 2.63
C VAL A 154 -13.43 -9.07 2.33
N ASN A 155 -14.51 -8.93 3.12
CA ASN A 155 -15.34 -7.74 3.13
C ASN A 155 -14.83 -6.79 4.22
N THR A 156 -14.52 -5.55 3.83
CA THR A 156 -14.09 -4.49 4.72
C THR A 156 -15.24 -3.49 4.84
N PRO A 157 -15.78 -3.22 6.04
CA PRO A 157 -16.79 -2.19 6.22
C PRO A 157 -16.21 -0.81 5.92
N ALA A 158 -17.10 0.18 5.71
CA ALA A 158 -16.67 1.57 5.62
C ALA A 158 -15.85 1.95 6.86
N SER A 159 -14.77 2.68 6.65
CA SER A 159 -13.98 3.24 7.75
C SER A 159 -14.79 4.31 8.51
N PRO A 160 -14.48 4.57 9.79
CA PRO A 160 -15.15 5.62 10.52
C PRO A 160 -14.91 7.00 9.88
N PRO A 161 -15.83 7.96 10.02
CA PRO A 161 -15.73 9.29 9.37
C PRO A 161 -14.44 10.05 9.67
N GLY A 162 -13.84 9.86 10.86
CA GLY A 162 -12.55 10.45 11.23
C GLY A 162 -11.36 9.91 10.43
N ALA A 163 -11.52 8.80 9.73
CA ALA A 163 -10.48 8.24 8.87
C ALA A 163 -10.53 8.76 7.42
N TRP A 164 -11.59 9.50 7.04
CA TRP A 164 -11.76 9.92 5.65
C TRP A 164 -10.90 11.15 5.32
N PRO A 165 -10.24 11.19 4.16
CA PRO A 165 -9.51 12.37 3.71
C PRO A 165 -10.40 13.61 3.71
N ALA A 166 -9.94 14.67 4.38
CA ALA A 166 -10.63 15.95 4.45
C ALA A 166 -10.34 16.82 3.20
N ILE A 167 -9.16 16.64 2.62
CA ILE A 167 -8.74 17.32 1.40
C ILE A 167 -8.44 16.28 0.35
N THR A 168 -9.11 16.39 -0.79
CA THR A 168 -8.96 15.47 -1.91
C THR A 168 -8.61 16.21 -3.20
N PHE A 169 -7.96 15.49 -4.11
CA PHE A 169 -7.65 15.95 -5.47
C PHE A 169 -7.93 14.84 -6.47
N GLU A 170 -8.19 15.20 -7.73
CA GLU A 170 -8.41 14.24 -8.81
C GLU A 170 -7.09 13.76 -9.41
N ASN A 171 -6.26 14.68 -9.92
CA ASN A 171 -5.07 14.34 -10.69
C ASN A 171 -3.76 14.69 -9.95
N ALA A 172 -3.64 15.91 -9.43
CA ALA A 172 -2.43 16.36 -8.77
C ALA A 172 -2.72 17.44 -7.72
N LEU A 173 -1.85 17.50 -6.72
CA LEU A 173 -1.79 18.57 -5.74
C LEU A 173 -0.32 18.89 -5.43
N HIS A 174 0.01 20.17 -5.39
CA HIS A 174 1.33 20.67 -5.02
C HIS A 174 1.28 21.26 -3.62
N LEU A 175 2.19 20.86 -2.75
CA LEU A 175 2.31 21.31 -1.38
C LEU A 175 3.68 21.92 -1.12
N TRP A 176 3.71 23.16 -0.60
CA TRP A 176 4.94 23.82 -0.15
C TRP A 176 4.98 23.78 1.36
N ARG A 177 5.95 23.07 1.94
CA ARG A 177 6.04 22.92 3.40
C ARG A 177 7.46 22.62 3.85
N ASN A 178 7.84 23.16 5.00
CA ASN A 178 9.15 22.92 5.62
C ASN A 178 10.35 23.28 4.71
N GLY A 179 10.18 24.26 3.84
CA GLY A 179 11.21 24.69 2.91
C GLY A 179 11.47 23.74 1.74
N ASP A 180 10.52 22.85 1.46
CA ASP A 180 10.52 21.90 0.36
C ASP A 180 9.19 21.95 -0.40
N SER A 181 9.14 21.36 -1.58
CA SER A 181 7.92 21.15 -2.36
C SER A 181 7.65 19.64 -2.48
N LEU A 182 6.38 19.29 -2.35
CA LEU A 182 5.89 17.91 -2.50
C LEU A 182 4.86 17.88 -3.62
N ASP A 183 5.09 17.05 -4.62
CA ASP A 183 4.10 16.74 -5.63
C ASP A 183 3.38 15.46 -5.25
N MET A 184 2.07 15.52 -5.17
CA MET A 184 1.18 14.38 -5.05
C MET A 184 0.46 14.20 -6.37
N VAL A 185 0.71 13.10 -7.09
CA VAL A 185 0.14 12.90 -8.43
C VAL A 185 -0.47 11.51 -8.52
N HIS A 186 -1.68 11.46 -9.05
CA HIS A 186 -2.42 10.22 -9.28
C HIS A 186 -1.81 9.45 -10.45
N PHE A 187 -1.59 8.16 -10.24
CA PHE A 187 -1.35 7.22 -11.32
C PHE A 187 -2.68 6.83 -11.99
N ASP A 188 -2.67 6.53 -13.27
CA ASP A 188 -3.74 5.72 -13.85
C ASP A 188 -3.84 4.41 -13.04
N PRO A 189 -5.04 3.79 -12.94
CA PRO A 189 -5.24 2.60 -12.13
C PRO A 189 -4.12 1.56 -12.30
N ALA A 190 -3.43 1.26 -11.20
CA ALA A 190 -2.22 0.44 -11.15
C ALA A 190 -2.35 -0.71 -10.14
N HIS A 191 -1.96 -0.52 -8.87
CA HIS A 191 -2.23 -1.45 -7.78
C HIS A 191 -3.71 -1.35 -7.34
N THR A 192 -4.24 -0.13 -7.29
CA THR A 192 -5.65 0.24 -7.10
C THR A 192 -6.02 1.37 -8.06
N ASP A 193 -7.27 1.88 -7.97
CA ASP A 193 -7.70 3.12 -8.65
C ASP A 193 -7.43 4.39 -7.81
N THR A 194 -6.66 4.27 -6.74
CA THR A 194 -6.41 5.37 -5.78
C THR A 194 -4.94 5.75 -5.68
N ASP A 195 -4.06 5.03 -6.37
CA ASP A 195 -2.61 5.13 -6.20
C ASP A 195 -2.08 6.51 -6.57
N ILE A 196 -1.24 7.06 -5.69
CA ILE A 196 -0.49 8.29 -5.98
C ILE A 196 1.00 8.05 -5.74
N TYR A 197 1.84 8.82 -6.45
CA TYR A 197 3.20 9.04 -5.98
C TYR A 197 3.30 10.37 -5.24
N ILE A 198 4.25 10.43 -4.30
CA ILE A 198 4.64 11.65 -3.62
C ILE A 198 6.13 11.89 -3.87
N HIS A 199 6.47 13.00 -4.54
CA HIS A 199 7.85 13.40 -4.78
C HIS A 199 8.22 14.57 -3.87
N ILE A 200 9.14 14.36 -2.94
CA ILE A 200 9.73 15.38 -2.07
C ILE A 200 11.00 15.87 -2.76
N HIS A 201 10.93 17.05 -3.38
CA HIS A 201 11.90 17.48 -4.39
C HIS A 201 13.29 17.72 -3.83
N LYS A 202 13.43 18.57 -2.81
CA LYS A 202 14.74 18.90 -2.23
C LYS A 202 15.42 17.69 -1.59
N ALA A 203 14.63 16.82 -0.96
CA ALA A 203 15.12 15.57 -0.38
C ALA A 203 15.43 14.51 -1.43
N ASN A 204 14.97 14.66 -2.67
CA ASN A 204 15.01 13.68 -3.75
C ASN A 204 14.50 12.31 -3.31
N VAL A 205 13.30 12.31 -2.69
CA VAL A 205 12.60 11.13 -2.20
C VAL A 205 11.31 10.95 -2.99
N LEU A 206 11.12 9.78 -3.57
CA LEU A 206 9.94 9.41 -4.34
C LEU A 206 9.24 8.23 -3.66
N HIS A 207 8.08 8.47 -3.03
CA HIS A 207 7.24 7.43 -2.45
C HIS A 207 6.18 7.01 -3.48
N ILE A 208 6.12 5.74 -3.82
CA ILE A 208 5.21 5.22 -4.86
C ILE A 208 4.21 4.18 -4.35
N GLY A 209 4.11 4.05 -3.02
CA GLY A 209 3.17 3.11 -2.41
C GLY A 209 3.30 1.70 -2.96
N ASP A 210 2.19 1.00 -3.05
CA ASP A 210 2.11 -0.41 -3.47
C ASP A 210 2.22 -0.65 -4.98
N VAL A 211 2.54 0.41 -5.74
CA VAL A 211 3.07 0.25 -7.10
C VAL A 211 4.39 -0.54 -7.08
N TRP A 212 5.11 -0.54 -5.95
CA TRP A 212 6.32 -1.33 -5.76
C TRP A 212 6.35 -2.13 -4.45
N PHE A 213 6.52 -3.44 -4.58
CA PHE A 213 6.86 -4.38 -3.52
C PHE A 213 8.33 -4.77 -3.69
N ASN A 214 9.24 -4.15 -2.93
CA ASN A 214 10.67 -4.38 -3.10
C ASN A 214 11.11 -5.71 -2.48
N GLY A 215 11.40 -6.69 -3.35
CA GLY A 215 11.81 -8.04 -2.96
C GLY A 215 10.68 -9.06 -2.89
N PHE A 216 9.45 -8.69 -3.30
CA PHE A 216 8.29 -9.57 -3.27
C PHE A 216 7.47 -9.45 -4.55
N TYR A 217 6.66 -10.48 -4.86
CA TYR A 217 5.58 -10.35 -5.85
C TYR A 217 4.51 -9.39 -5.34
N PRO A 218 4.05 -8.44 -6.18
CA PRO A 218 3.04 -7.49 -5.77
C PRO A 218 1.66 -8.13 -5.66
N PHE A 219 0.87 -7.64 -4.73
CA PHE A 219 -0.57 -7.72 -4.82
C PHE A 219 -1.08 -6.64 -5.78
N ILE A 220 -2.12 -6.93 -6.55
CA ILE A 220 -2.84 -6.00 -7.43
C ILE A 220 -4.32 -6.16 -7.12
N ASP A 221 -4.98 -5.09 -6.72
CA ASP A 221 -6.39 -5.15 -6.36
C ASP A 221 -7.29 -5.04 -7.59
N GLU A 222 -7.55 -6.18 -8.24
CA GLU A 222 -8.46 -6.29 -9.37
C GLU A 222 -9.90 -5.83 -9.03
N GLY A 223 -10.26 -5.81 -7.75
CA GLY A 223 -11.56 -5.37 -7.26
C GLY A 223 -11.78 -3.87 -7.38
N THR A 224 -10.69 -3.11 -7.34
CA THR A 224 -10.69 -1.64 -7.43
C THR A 224 -10.00 -1.13 -8.69
N GLY A 225 -9.94 -1.95 -9.73
CA GLY A 225 -9.44 -1.53 -11.05
C GLY A 225 -7.94 -1.69 -11.26
N GLY A 226 -7.23 -2.29 -10.30
CA GLY A 226 -5.82 -2.60 -10.45
C GLY A 226 -5.56 -3.61 -11.59
N SER A 227 -4.42 -3.48 -12.26
CA SER A 227 -4.01 -4.38 -13.35
C SER A 227 -2.50 -4.44 -13.50
N ILE A 228 -2.01 -5.58 -14.01
CA ILE A 228 -0.56 -5.73 -14.30
C ILE A 228 -0.06 -4.67 -15.29
N GLY A 229 -0.85 -4.33 -16.29
CA GLY A 229 -0.53 -3.27 -17.25
C GLY A 229 -0.47 -1.89 -16.60
N GLY A 230 -1.38 -1.62 -15.67
CA GLY A 230 -1.39 -0.39 -14.87
C GLY A 230 -0.15 -0.26 -14.00
N VAL A 231 0.21 -1.31 -13.25
CA VAL A 231 1.42 -1.31 -12.40
C VAL A 231 2.68 -1.08 -13.25
N ILE A 232 2.80 -1.74 -14.41
CA ILE A 232 3.95 -1.52 -15.30
C ILE A 232 4.05 -0.06 -15.74
N ARG A 233 2.96 0.57 -16.20
CA ARG A 233 2.96 2.00 -16.59
C ARG A 233 3.29 2.93 -15.41
N ALA A 234 2.77 2.64 -14.22
CA ALA A 234 3.09 3.44 -13.03
C ALA A 234 4.58 3.33 -12.65
N VAL A 235 5.16 2.12 -12.76
CA VAL A 235 6.61 1.91 -12.57
C VAL A 235 7.43 2.66 -13.63
N GLU A 236 7.01 2.66 -14.90
CA GLU A 236 7.65 3.42 -15.98
C GLU A 236 7.63 4.92 -15.69
N THR A 237 6.49 5.44 -15.22
CA THR A 237 6.36 6.84 -14.78
C THR A 237 7.34 7.16 -13.64
N ALA A 238 7.41 6.31 -12.61
CA ALA A 238 8.33 6.48 -11.49
C ALA A 238 9.80 6.43 -11.93
N LEU A 239 10.14 5.54 -12.87
CA LEU A 239 11.49 5.45 -13.47
C LEU A 239 11.86 6.70 -14.26
N ALA A 240 10.91 7.32 -14.94
CA ALA A 240 11.15 8.57 -15.69
C ALA A 240 11.41 9.77 -14.74
N LEU A 241 10.75 9.79 -13.59
CA LEU A 241 10.92 10.83 -12.56
C LEU A 241 12.23 10.68 -11.78
N ALA A 242 12.68 9.46 -11.55
CA ALA A 242 13.85 9.17 -10.73
C ALA A 242 15.17 9.37 -11.48
N ASP A 243 16.17 9.89 -10.80
CA ASP A 243 17.58 9.83 -11.20
C ASP A 243 18.34 8.73 -10.42
N THR A 244 19.67 8.64 -10.59
CA THR A 244 20.49 7.63 -9.93
C THR A 244 20.65 7.85 -8.42
N SER A 245 20.37 9.05 -7.92
CA SER A 245 20.45 9.43 -6.51
C SER A 245 19.09 9.42 -5.80
N THR A 246 17.99 9.29 -6.54
CA THR A 246 16.64 9.29 -6.00
C THR A 246 16.44 8.10 -5.07
N LYS A 247 15.99 8.40 -3.86
CA LYS A 247 15.56 7.41 -2.87
C LYS A 247 14.12 7.05 -3.14
N ILE A 248 13.86 5.83 -3.62
CA ILE A 248 12.52 5.39 -3.96
C ILE A 248 11.96 4.55 -2.82
N ILE A 249 10.85 4.98 -2.26
CA ILE A 249 10.16 4.28 -1.18
C ILE A 249 9.08 3.40 -1.78
N PRO A 250 9.23 2.05 -1.68
CA PRO A 250 8.17 1.11 -2.02
C PRO A 250 7.09 1.13 -0.95
N GLY A 251 5.90 0.64 -1.23
CA GLY A 251 4.89 0.40 -0.19
C GLY A 251 5.36 -0.64 0.81
N HIS A 252 6.02 -1.69 0.34
CA HIS A 252 6.58 -2.75 1.18
C HIS A 252 8.00 -3.14 0.79
N GLY A 253 8.77 -3.56 1.80
CA GLY A 253 10.17 -3.98 1.63
C GLY A 253 11.17 -2.86 1.91
N PRO A 254 12.46 -3.09 1.67
CA PRO A 254 13.51 -2.14 2.01
C PRO A 254 13.50 -0.90 1.10
N LEU A 255 14.15 0.18 1.57
CA LEU A 255 14.47 1.35 0.76
C LEU A 255 15.04 0.94 -0.59
N GLY A 256 14.53 1.55 -1.65
CA GLY A 256 14.89 1.21 -3.01
C GLY A 256 15.67 2.29 -3.76
N SER A 257 16.06 1.94 -4.97
CA SER A 257 16.78 2.79 -5.91
C SER A 257 16.20 2.62 -7.32
N LYS A 258 16.56 3.52 -8.23
CA LYS A 258 16.20 3.40 -9.66
C LYS A 258 16.59 2.04 -10.25
N ALA A 259 17.78 1.54 -9.94
CA ALA A 259 18.25 0.24 -10.42
C ALA A 259 17.42 -0.93 -9.88
N GLY A 260 16.97 -0.85 -8.60
CA GLY A 260 16.06 -1.84 -8.01
C GLY A 260 14.70 -1.82 -8.69
N LEU A 261 14.15 -0.63 -8.93
CA LEU A 261 12.86 -0.46 -9.62
C LEU A 261 12.91 -0.94 -11.08
N GLN A 262 14.05 -0.74 -11.78
CA GLN A 262 14.26 -1.29 -13.12
C GLN A 262 14.21 -2.83 -13.14
N LYS A 263 14.83 -3.49 -12.16
CA LYS A 263 14.76 -4.96 -12.03
C LYS A 263 13.32 -5.42 -11.78
N PHE A 264 12.59 -4.71 -10.92
CA PHE A 264 11.18 -5.00 -10.66
C PHE A 264 10.33 -4.83 -11.94
N HIS A 265 10.52 -3.75 -12.70
CA HIS A 265 9.89 -3.55 -14.02
C HIS A 265 10.16 -4.71 -14.97
N GLY A 266 11.43 -5.15 -15.05
CA GLY A 266 11.82 -6.28 -15.90
C GLY A 266 11.10 -7.58 -15.51
N MET A 267 10.98 -7.87 -14.22
CA MET A 267 10.23 -9.01 -13.70
C MET A 267 8.75 -8.93 -14.08
N LEU A 268 8.08 -7.80 -13.82
CA LEU A 268 6.67 -7.61 -14.16
C LEU A 268 6.41 -7.83 -15.65
N SER A 269 7.22 -7.22 -16.50
CA SER A 269 7.11 -7.32 -17.96
C SER A 269 7.31 -8.75 -18.44
N ALA A 270 8.34 -9.44 -17.96
CA ALA A 270 8.63 -10.83 -18.34
C ALA A 270 7.50 -11.79 -17.94
N VAL A 271 6.96 -11.66 -16.73
CA VAL A 271 5.85 -12.51 -16.28
C VAL A 271 4.58 -12.19 -17.07
N ARG A 272 4.26 -10.90 -17.26
CA ARG A 272 3.12 -10.48 -18.09
C ARG A 272 3.19 -11.08 -19.49
N ASP A 273 4.33 -10.98 -20.17
CA ASP A 273 4.49 -11.44 -21.55
C ASP A 273 4.34 -12.95 -21.67
N LYS A 274 4.90 -13.72 -20.73
CA LYS A 274 4.72 -15.18 -20.69
C LYS A 274 3.26 -15.56 -20.49
N VAL A 275 2.59 -14.95 -19.50
CA VAL A 275 1.19 -15.24 -19.20
C VAL A 275 0.28 -14.81 -20.35
N ALA A 276 0.54 -13.65 -20.99
CA ALA A 276 -0.18 -13.18 -22.16
C ALA A 276 -0.06 -14.16 -23.35
N ALA A 277 1.15 -14.68 -23.59
CA ALA A 277 1.36 -15.70 -24.63
C ALA A 277 0.58 -17.00 -24.35
N PHE A 278 0.55 -17.46 -23.10
CA PHE A 278 -0.25 -18.64 -22.73
C PHE A 278 -1.74 -18.40 -22.90
N LYS A 279 -2.25 -17.26 -22.46
CA LYS A 279 -3.66 -16.86 -22.60
C LYS A 279 -4.06 -16.71 -24.06
N ALA A 280 -3.23 -16.10 -24.91
CA ALA A 280 -3.45 -15.98 -26.35
C ALA A 280 -3.43 -17.34 -27.07
N GLY A 281 -2.66 -18.30 -26.55
CA GLY A 281 -2.65 -19.69 -27.01
C GLY A 281 -3.82 -20.54 -26.53
N GLY A 282 -4.80 -19.95 -25.81
CA GLY A 282 -6.01 -20.62 -25.32
C GLY A 282 -5.84 -21.36 -23.99
N ALA A 283 -4.71 -21.21 -23.28
CA ALA A 283 -4.54 -21.81 -21.97
C ALA A 283 -5.50 -21.19 -20.93
N THR A 284 -6.07 -22.02 -20.07
CA THR A 284 -6.83 -21.55 -18.89
C THR A 284 -5.89 -20.92 -17.86
N GLU A 285 -6.45 -20.29 -16.80
CA GLU A 285 -5.66 -19.75 -15.70
C GLU A 285 -4.84 -20.84 -15.03
N GLU A 286 -5.43 -22.00 -14.74
CA GLU A 286 -4.76 -23.13 -14.11
C GLU A 286 -3.63 -23.70 -14.99
N GLU A 287 -3.86 -23.79 -16.30
CA GLU A 287 -2.83 -24.24 -17.23
C GLU A 287 -1.67 -23.25 -17.35
N ALA A 288 -1.96 -21.95 -17.34
CA ALA A 288 -0.94 -20.91 -17.33
C ALA A 288 -0.09 -20.92 -16.06
N ILE A 289 -0.72 -21.10 -14.88
CA ILE A 289 -0.03 -21.26 -13.59
C ILE A 289 0.85 -22.51 -13.60
N ALA A 290 0.34 -23.63 -14.11
CA ALA A 290 1.10 -24.89 -14.17
C ALA A 290 2.38 -24.80 -15.01
N LYS A 291 2.45 -23.86 -15.98
CA LYS A 291 3.64 -23.58 -16.79
C LYS A 291 4.71 -22.78 -16.05
N LYS A 292 4.45 -22.37 -14.78
CA LYS A 292 5.40 -21.66 -13.90
C LYS A 292 6.04 -20.43 -14.55
N PRO A 293 5.26 -19.43 -15.01
CA PRO A 293 5.79 -18.25 -15.71
C PRO A 293 6.75 -17.40 -14.85
N THR A 294 6.67 -17.55 -13.53
CA THR A 294 7.44 -16.82 -12.51
C THR A 294 8.76 -17.48 -12.12
N ALA A 295 9.00 -18.73 -12.52
CA ALA A 295 10.05 -19.62 -11.97
C ALA A 295 11.46 -18.99 -11.85
N GLU A 296 11.86 -18.13 -12.79
CA GLU A 296 13.17 -17.47 -12.77
C GLU A 296 13.31 -16.42 -11.65
N PHE A 297 12.18 -15.94 -11.11
CA PHE A 297 12.14 -14.89 -10.07
C PHE A 297 11.76 -15.45 -8.68
N ASP A 298 11.28 -16.69 -8.59
CA ASP A 298 10.69 -17.27 -7.38
C ASP A 298 11.65 -17.28 -6.18
N ALA A 299 12.94 -17.52 -6.43
CA ALA A 299 13.94 -17.56 -5.37
C ALA A 299 14.09 -16.22 -4.62
N VAL A 300 13.80 -15.10 -5.29
CA VAL A 300 13.91 -13.74 -4.72
C VAL A 300 12.53 -13.22 -4.34
N MET A 301 11.56 -13.32 -5.25
CA MET A 301 10.24 -12.67 -5.10
C MET A 301 9.21 -13.55 -4.39
N GLY A 302 9.38 -14.86 -4.40
CA GLY A 302 8.37 -15.82 -3.91
C GLY A 302 8.30 -15.98 -2.39
N THR A 303 9.09 -15.23 -1.62
CA THR A 303 9.16 -15.33 -0.15
C THR A 303 8.15 -14.44 0.58
N GLY A 304 7.44 -13.57 -0.14
CA GLY A 304 6.49 -12.61 0.41
C GLY A 304 5.10 -13.18 0.66
N MET A 305 4.14 -12.28 0.78
CA MET A 305 2.74 -12.60 0.99
C MET A 305 2.11 -13.26 -0.25
N MET A 306 2.49 -12.82 -1.45
CA MET A 306 2.04 -13.37 -2.71
C MET A 306 2.92 -14.54 -3.13
N SER A 307 2.31 -15.74 -3.23
CA SER A 307 3.02 -16.91 -3.79
C SER A 307 3.20 -16.74 -5.31
N PRO A 308 4.17 -17.45 -5.92
CA PRO A 308 4.33 -17.49 -7.38
C PRO A 308 3.06 -17.82 -8.14
N ASP A 309 2.31 -18.83 -7.68
CA ASP A 309 1.08 -19.28 -8.33
C ASP A 309 -0.04 -18.23 -8.21
N ASN A 310 -0.18 -17.60 -7.03
CA ASN A 310 -1.14 -16.52 -6.82
C ASN A 310 -0.82 -15.31 -7.71
N PHE A 311 0.46 -14.94 -7.83
CA PHE A 311 0.86 -13.84 -8.70
C PHE A 311 0.63 -14.16 -10.19
N ALA A 312 0.97 -15.37 -10.63
CA ALA A 312 0.71 -15.80 -12.00
C ALA A 312 -0.78 -15.77 -12.36
N GLY A 313 -1.65 -16.26 -11.46
CA GLY A 313 -3.10 -16.18 -11.63
C GLY A 313 -3.63 -14.74 -11.63
N LEU A 314 -3.11 -13.90 -10.74
CA LEU A 314 -3.45 -12.48 -10.70
C LEU A 314 -3.08 -11.77 -12.00
N VAL A 315 -1.87 -12.02 -12.53
CA VAL A 315 -1.46 -11.50 -13.83
C VAL A 315 -2.40 -11.99 -14.94
N TYR A 316 -2.78 -13.27 -14.94
CA TYR A 316 -3.71 -13.82 -15.96
C TYR A 316 -5.07 -13.11 -15.95
N ARG A 317 -5.64 -12.83 -14.77
CA ARG A 317 -6.95 -12.17 -14.64
C ARG A 317 -6.92 -10.69 -14.98
N THR A 318 -5.77 -10.02 -14.80
CA THR A 318 -5.62 -8.56 -14.96
C THR A 318 -4.93 -8.14 -16.27
N LEU A 319 -4.73 -9.07 -17.21
CA LEU A 319 -4.27 -8.82 -18.58
C LEU A 319 -5.33 -8.13 -19.43
#